data_34c1c2eaf260f23e98ba6552b66b3118
#
_entry.id   34c1c2eaf260f23e98ba6552b66b3118
#
_cell.length_a   1.000
_cell.length_b   1.000
_cell.length_c   1.000
_cell.angle_alpha   90.00
_cell.angle_beta   90.00
_cell.angle_gamma   90.00
#
_symmetry.space_group_name_H-M   'P 1'
#
loop_
_entity.id
_entity.type
_entity.pdbx_description
1 polymer ?
#
loop_
_entity_poly.entity_id
_entity_poly.type
_entity_poly.pdbx_seq_one_letter_code
_entity_poly.pdbx_strand_id
1 'polypeptide(L)'
;MAEDFRHFTSRILEHWGAAVETDREALEALLPPELAARLGMAEHVRLRFSPQDRNGSAAAPTEGQLLTYGSPVLEKVLSLLTDKGTVAAVELQGLYLKQAAPGPEIERLFQPLNARGKFVSAGAAAVPYGIFNFRYTAVSDEKTEGLVSVALNGRSLAEVSGVAHRWHEVEWRERSQEEGPLASAHPVAAVYQRACRLAQGHISRTLSEFHHSRERRLGRDIQRLQEYYLGMAREIRARLQKKGLSGEEAEREEAKAAAAERELQIKVRDLEDKYAVRAQVSFVSFLSLAMPVLTACVSYQRRQAFRELTFFWNSLLKEWEALACEACGENTFAFSLCDEKLHVTCAPCSRPCSLCGRRFCSACHSQGCPACASVKQVKQKQERRINR
;
A
#
# COMPACT_ATOMS: atom_id res chain seq x y z
N MET A 1 22.97 10.31 -15.83
CA MET A 1 21.70 9.92 -16.51
C MET A 1 21.92 8.92 -17.65
N ALA A 2 22.68 9.19 -18.71
CA ALA A 2 22.89 8.20 -19.79
C ALA A 2 23.64 6.95 -19.33
N GLU A 3 24.58 7.09 -18.41
CA GLU A 3 25.36 6.02 -17.81
C GLU A 3 24.49 5.11 -16.93
N ASP A 4 23.58 5.68 -16.17
CA ASP A 4 22.60 4.96 -15.35
C ASP A 4 21.63 4.14 -16.20
N PHE A 5 21.16 4.70 -17.33
CA PHE A 5 20.30 3.98 -18.27
C PHE A 5 20.99 2.81 -18.94
N ARG A 6 22.26 2.95 -19.28
CA ARG A 6 23.07 1.91 -19.89
C ARG A 6 23.25 0.74 -18.92
N HIS A 7 23.70 1.05 -17.71
CA HIS A 7 23.87 0.04 -16.67
C HIS A 7 22.57 -0.68 -16.31
N PHE A 8 21.47 0.08 -16.18
CA PHE A 8 20.13 -0.48 -15.96
C PHE A 8 19.72 -1.45 -17.06
N THR A 9 19.90 -1.07 -18.35
CA THR A 9 19.50 -1.89 -19.48
C THR A 9 20.36 -3.14 -19.60
N SER A 10 21.68 -3.02 -19.39
CA SER A 10 22.60 -4.16 -19.36
C SER A 10 22.16 -5.20 -18.33
N ARG A 11 21.95 -4.79 -17.09
CA ARG A 11 21.53 -5.69 -16.02
C ARG A 11 20.20 -6.39 -16.28
N ILE A 12 19.25 -5.71 -16.91
CA ILE A 12 17.98 -6.34 -17.28
C ILE A 12 18.19 -7.40 -18.34
N LEU A 13 18.89 -7.07 -19.43
CA LEU A 13 19.10 -7.99 -20.52
C LEU A 13 19.93 -9.20 -20.07
N GLU A 14 20.99 -9.01 -19.29
CA GLU A 14 21.79 -10.07 -18.68
C GLU A 14 20.96 -10.98 -17.77
N HIS A 15 20.09 -10.39 -16.94
CA HIS A 15 19.18 -11.16 -16.07
C HIS A 15 18.25 -12.09 -16.88
N TRP A 16 17.91 -11.69 -18.11
CA TRP A 16 17.12 -12.50 -19.03
C TRP A 16 17.96 -13.40 -19.96
N GLY A 17 19.25 -13.52 -19.65
CA GLY A 17 20.17 -14.46 -20.33
C GLY A 17 20.78 -13.92 -21.62
N ALA A 18 20.71 -12.61 -21.86
CA ALA A 18 21.43 -12.01 -22.99
C ALA A 18 22.93 -11.89 -22.67
N ALA A 19 23.77 -12.11 -23.70
CA ALA A 19 25.17 -11.70 -23.64
C ALA A 19 25.27 -10.23 -24.02
N VAL A 20 25.86 -9.41 -23.14
CA VAL A 20 25.89 -7.95 -23.31
C VAL A 20 27.32 -7.45 -23.30
N GLU A 21 27.67 -6.67 -24.32
CA GLU A 21 28.91 -5.91 -24.39
C GLU A 21 28.61 -4.42 -24.38
N THR A 22 29.30 -3.67 -23.53
CA THR A 22 29.06 -2.24 -23.36
C THR A 22 30.25 -1.45 -23.85
N ASP A 23 30.03 -0.59 -24.85
CA ASP A 23 30.98 0.42 -25.31
C ASP A 23 30.60 1.80 -24.74
N ARG A 24 31.47 2.81 -24.92
CA ARG A 24 31.25 4.18 -24.41
C ARG A 24 29.98 4.82 -24.93
N GLU A 25 29.50 4.49 -26.09
CA GLU A 25 28.37 5.13 -26.78
C GLU A 25 27.15 4.21 -26.99
N ALA A 26 27.35 2.88 -26.95
CA ALA A 26 26.32 1.90 -27.25
C ALA A 26 26.41 0.67 -26.33
N LEU A 27 25.35 -0.12 -26.35
CA LEU A 27 25.26 -1.44 -25.75
C LEU A 27 24.91 -2.41 -26.87
N GLU A 28 25.76 -3.41 -27.08
CA GLU A 28 25.48 -4.51 -27.98
C GLU A 28 25.02 -5.72 -27.17
N ALA A 29 23.91 -6.33 -27.59
CA ALA A 29 23.37 -7.48 -26.93
C ALA A 29 23.00 -8.59 -27.92
N LEU A 30 23.37 -9.82 -27.57
CA LEU A 30 22.88 -11.03 -28.20
C LEU A 30 21.76 -11.61 -27.33
N LEU A 31 20.52 -11.49 -27.79
CA LEU A 31 19.33 -11.89 -27.09
C LEU A 31 19.03 -13.38 -27.36
N PRO A 32 18.65 -14.16 -26.32
CA PRO A 32 18.07 -15.48 -26.55
C PRO A 32 16.81 -15.36 -27.44
N PRO A 33 16.52 -16.36 -28.29
CA PRO A 33 15.39 -16.32 -29.22
C PRO A 33 14.05 -15.98 -28.56
N GLU A 34 13.79 -16.52 -27.35
CA GLU A 34 12.58 -16.26 -26.59
C GLU A 34 12.50 -14.79 -26.14
N LEU A 35 13.62 -14.21 -25.71
CA LEU A 35 13.70 -12.82 -25.30
C LEU A 35 13.55 -11.89 -26.50
N ALA A 36 14.21 -12.19 -27.62
CA ALA A 36 14.10 -11.45 -28.88
C ALA A 36 12.65 -11.41 -29.38
N ALA A 37 11.95 -12.55 -29.37
CA ALA A 37 10.56 -12.65 -29.75
C ALA A 37 9.67 -11.83 -28.80
N ARG A 38 9.90 -11.90 -27.48
CA ARG A 38 9.13 -11.16 -26.45
C ARG A 38 9.31 -9.65 -26.60
N LEU A 39 10.52 -9.19 -26.88
CA LEU A 39 10.81 -7.78 -27.12
C LEU A 39 10.41 -7.32 -28.52
N GLY A 40 10.12 -8.25 -29.44
CA GLY A 40 9.91 -7.96 -30.86
C GLY A 40 11.12 -7.25 -31.47
N MET A 41 12.33 -7.80 -31.21
CA MET A 41 13.63 -7.31 -31.68
C MET A 41 14.40 -8.43 -32.41
N ALA A 42 15.46 -8.07 -33.12
CA ALA A 42 16.41 -9.05 -33.65
C ALA A 42 17.21 -9.68 -32.50
N GLU A 43 17.75 -10.89 -32.72
CA GLU A 43 18.63 -11.57 -31.74
C GLU A 43 19.89 -10.76 -31.44
N HIS A 44 20.47 -10.12 -32.46
CA HIS A 44 21.56 -9.16 -32.30
C HIS A 44 20.99 -7.74 -32.33
N VAL A 45 21.16 -6.98 -31.25
CA VAL A 45 20.64 -5.62 -31.13
C VAL A 45 21.74 -4.68 -30.62
N ARG A 46 21.81 -3.49 -31.25
CA ARG A 46 22.65 -2.39 -30.79
C ARG A 46 21.78 -1.26 -30.28
N LEU A 47 21.96 -0.88 -29.01
CA LEU A 47 21.18 0.17 -28.31
C LEU A 47 22.07 1.40 -28.10
N ARG A 48 21.59 2.57 -28.48
CA ARG A 48 22.25 3.86 -28.24
C ARG A 48 21.48 4.67 -27.19
N PHE A 49 22.20 5.40 -26.36
CA PHE A 49 21.63 6.14 -25.22
C PHE A 49 21.67 7.67 -25.39
N SER A 50 22.32 8.15 -26.44
CA SER A 50 22.36 9.57 -26.79
C SER A 50 21.97 9.77 -28.24
N PRO A 51 21.17 10.81 -28.57
CA PRO A 51 21.03 11.26 -29.94
C PRO A 51 22.39 11.78 -30.38
N GLN A 52 22.87 11.33 -31.56
CA GLN A 52 24.16 11.74 -32.07
C GLN A 52 24.33 13.25 -32.06
N ASP A 53 25.54 13.69 -31.69
CA ASP A 53 25.96 15.07 -31.83
C ASP A 53 25.85 15.51 -33.31
N ARG A 54 25.17 16.63 -33.49
CA ARG A 54 25.01 17.33 -34.78
C ARG A 54 26.30 18.02 -35.22
N ASN A 55 27.43 17.37 -35.13
CA ASN A 55 28.62 17.85 -35.75
C ASN A 55 28.68 17.24 -37.16
N GLY A 56 28.24 18.03 -38.11
CA GLY A 56 28.05 17.86 -39.51
C GLY A 56 29.14 17.10 -40.29
N SER A 57 29.29 15.83 -40.06
CA SER A 57 29.94 14.91 -40.97
C SER A 57 28.88 13.89 -41.43
N ALA A 58 28.65 13.84 -42.73
CA ALA A 58 27.78 12.86 -43.38
C ALA A 58 28.41 11.46 -43.28
N ALA A 59 28.42 10.90 -42.08
CA ALA A 59 28.73 9.49 -41.88
C ALA A 59 27.43 8.69 -41.95
N ALA A 60 27.49 7.51 -42.55
CA ALA A 60 26.39 6.59 -42.79
C ALA A 60 25.46 6.42 -41.59
N PRO A 61 24.16 6.10 -41.78
CA PRO A 61 23.23 5.91 -40.68
C PRO A 61 23.79 4.86 -39.73
N THR A 62 24.22 5.30 -38.56
CA THR A 62 24.80 4.42 -37.55
C THR A 62 23.70 3.45 -37.12
N GLU A 63 23.87 2.17 -37.48
CA GLU A 63 22.97 1.09 -37.13
C GLU A 63 22.81 1.03 -35.60
N GLY A 64 21.57 1.05 -35.11
CA GLY A 64 21.23 0.88 -33.69
C GLY A 64 19.96 1.61 -33.28
N GLN A 65 19.22 1.01 -32.36
CA GLN A 65 17.97 1.58 -31.83
C GLN A 65 18.27 2.58 -30.71
N LEU A 66 17.61 3.73 -30.74
CA LEU A 66 17.78 4.75 -29.72
C LEU A 66 16.92 4.43 -28.48
N LEU A 67 17.56 4.28 -27.32
CA LEU A 67 16.92 4.05 -26.02
C LEU A 67 16.98 5.32 -25.19
N THR A 68 15.86 6.04 -25.16
CA THR A 68 15.67 7.27 -24.36
C THR A 68 14.31 7.22 -23.64
N TYR A 69 14.06 8.17 -22.76
CA TYR A 69 12.74 8.33 -22.13
C TYR A 69 11.65 8.44 -23.19
N GLY A 70 10.58 7.62 -23.05
CA GLY A 70 9.46 7.58 -23.98
C GLY A 70 9.75 6.87 -25.31
N SER A 71 10.94 6.23 -25.49
CA SER A 71 11.20 5.42 -26.67
C SER A 71 10.46 4.08 -26.61
N PRO A 72 9.94 3.55 -27.74
CA PRO A 72 9.31 2.24 -27.78
C PRO A 72 10.20 1.10 -27.30
N VAL A 73 11.52 1.27 -27.44
CA VAL A 73 12.53 0.30 -26.98
C VAL A 73 12.57 0.26 -25.45
N LEU A 74 12.54 1.41 -24.79
CA LEU A 74 12.50 1.47 -23.34
C LEU A 74 11.21 0.84 -22.79
N GLU A 75 10.07 1.12 -23.39
CA GLU A 75 8.78 0.52 -23.02
C GLU A 75 8.83 -1.02 -23.08
N LYS A 76 9.45 -1.56 -24.14
CA LYS A 76 9.65 -3.00 -24.30
C LYS A 76 10.56 -3.58 -23.21
N VAL A 77 11.69 -2.94 -22.93
CA VAL A 77 12.60 -3.37 -21.84
C VAL A 77 11.92 -3.29 -20.49
N LEU A 78 11.17 -2.22 -20.21
CA LEU A 78 10.39 -2.08 -18.97
C LEU A 78 9.28 -3.12 -18.84
N SER A 79 8.70 -3.59 -19.97
CA SER A 79 7.70 -4.65 -19.94
C SER A 79 8.23 -5.98 -19.37
N LEU A 80 9.54 -6.23 -19.47
CA LEU A 80 10.17 -7.40 -18.85
C LEU A 80 10.11 -7.39 -17.32
N LEU A 81 9.99 -6.21 -16.73
CA LEU A 81 9.92 -6.02 -15.28
C LEU A 81 8.49 -6.07 -14.75
N THR A 82 7.48 -5.86 -15.61
CA THR A 82 6.08 -5.77 -15.18
C THR A 82 5.48 -7.09 -14.67
N ASP A 83 5.96 -8.21 -15.19
CA ASP A 83 5.41 -9.55 -14.89
C ASP A 83 6.10 -10.26 -13.71
N LYS A 84 7.26 -9.76 -13.29
CA LYS A 84 8.03 -10.33 -12.18
C LYS A 84 8.39 -9.23 -11.20
N GLY A 85 7.90 -9.33 -9.98
CA GLY A 85 8.34 -8.43 -8.91
C GLY A 85 9.87 -8.51 -8.76
N THR A 86 10.52 -7.36 -8.69
CA THR A 86 11.97 -7.28 -8.47
C THR A 86 12.25 -7.51 -6.99
N VAL A 87 13.19 -8.41 -6.70
CA VAL A 87 13.66 -8.67 -5.34
C VAL A 87 15.14 -8.33 -5.26
N ALA A 88 15.52 -7.53 -4.26
CA ALA A 88 16.91 -7.23 -3.97
C ALA A 88 17.19 -7.38 -2.47
N ALA A 89 18.44 -7.64 -2.11
CA ALA A 89 18.88 -7.69 -0.72
C ALA A 89 20.12 -6.81 -0.55
N VAL A 90 20.08 -5.90 0.41
CA VAL A 90 21.18 -4.98 0.73
C VAL A 90 21.45 -4.95 2.23
N GLU A 91 22.66 -4.50 2.58
CA GLU A 91 23.08 -4.28 3.96
C GLU A 91 23.59 -2.86 4.11
N LEU A 92 23.05 -2.14 5.09
CA LEU A 92 23.49 -0.77 5.42
C LEU A 92 24.77 -0.81 6.21
N GLN A 93 25.67 0.12 5.91
CA GLN A 93 27.00 0.25 6.52
C GLN A 93 27.20 1.64 7.13
N GLY A 94 28.22 1.80 7.95
CA GLY A 94 28.58 3.10 8.50
C GLY A 94 27.58 3.72 9.49
N LEU A 95 26.57 2.98 9.91
CA LEU A 95 25.55 3.48 10.83
C LEU A 95 26.05 3.52 12.27
N TYR A 96 25.83 4.68 12.92
CA TYR A 96 26.13 4.85 14.34
C TYR A 96 25.13 4.10 15.21
N LEU A 97 25.63 3.30 16.14
CA LEU A 97 24.82 2.67 17.18
C LEU A 97 24.89 3.50 18.46
N LYS A 98 23.73 3.79 19.04
CA LYS A 98 23.62 4.51 20.31
C LYS A 98 24.30 3.72 21.43
N GLN A 99 25.24 4.37 22.16
CA GLN A 99 25.98 3.77 23.25
C GLN A 99 25.38 4.04 24.64
N ALA A 100 24.40 4.96 24.74
CA ALA A 100 23.79 5.32 26.02
C ALA A 100 22.88 4.21 26.53
N ALA A 101 22.77 4.09 27.88
CA ALA A 101 21.88 3.14 28.54
C ALA A 101 20.41 3.39 28.13
N PRO A 102 19.74 2.43 27.46
CA PRO A 102 18.40 2.66 26.86
C PRO A 102 17.25 2.61 27.88
N GLY A 103 17.45 2.04 29.07
CA GLY A 103 16.37 1.78 30.03
C GLY A 103 15.48 2.98 30.35
N PRO A 104 16.04 4.11 30.84
CA PRO A 104 15.23 5.28 31.21
C PRO A 104 14.47 5.90 30.03
N GLU A 105 15.03 5.83 28.83
CA GLU A 105 14.37 6.36 27.62
C GLU A 105 13.21 5.48 27.18
N ILE A 106 13.37 4.15 27.24
CA ILE A 106 12.30 3.18 26.95
C ILE A 106 11.14 3.37 27.92
N GLU A 107 11.44 3.46 29.25
CA GLU A 107 10.41 3.66 30.26
C GLU A 107 9.61 4.96 30.06
N ARG A 108 10.26 6.00 29.54
CA ARG A 108 9.60 7.27 29.22
C ARG A 108 8.73 7.18 27.96
N LEU A 109 9.21 6.50 26.90
CA LEU A 109 8.55 6.46 25.60
C LEU A 109 7.44 5.41 25.54
N PHE A 110 7.69 4.23 26.12
CA PHE A 110 6.76 3.10 26.06
C PHE A 110 6.01 2.96 27.34
N GLN A 111 4.76 3.37 27.33
CA GLN A 111 3.93 3.41 28.51
C GLN A 111 2.93 2.24 28.53
N PRO A 112 3.20 1.18 29.31
CA PRO A 112 2.24 0.12 29.51
C PRO A 112 1.10 0.62 30.39
N LEU A 113 -0.13 0.59 29.90
CA LEU A 113 -1.30 1.08 30.62
C LEU A 113 -1.73 0.17 31.78
N ASN A 114 -1.28 -1.08 31.79
CA ASN A 114 -1.76 -2.11 32.71
C ASN A 114 -0.73 -3.17 33.12
N ALA A 115 0.55 -2.90 32.92
CA ALA A 115 1.64 -3.80 33.23
C ALA A 115 2.82 -3.01 33.83
N ARG A 116 3.75 -3.70 34.50
CA ARG A 116 5.01 -3.12 35.01
C ARG A 116 6.17 -3.69 34.22
N GLY A 117 7.02 -2.82 33.66
CA GLY A 117 8.23 -3.20 32.94
C GLY A 117 9.46 -3.23 33.85
N LYS A 118 10.38 -4.15 33.56
CA LYS A 118 11.72 -4.18 34.12
C LYS A 118 12.70 -4.37 32.98
N PHE A 119 13.63 -3.45 32.84
CA PHE A 119 14.72 -3.55 31.85
C PHE A 119 15.55 -4.80 32.15
N VAL A 120 15.87 -5.56 31.09
CA VAL A 120 16.64 -6.83 31.19
C VAL A 120 18.03 -6.67 30.58
N SER A 121 18.09 -6.28 29.30
CA SER A 121 19.35 -6.20 28.58
C SER A 121 19.25 -5.30 27.36
N ALA A 122 20.38 -4.89 26.83
CA ALA A 122 20.48 -4.25 25.53
C ALA A 122 21.72 -4.76 24.79
N GLY A 123 21.69 -4.72 23.46
CA GLY A 123 22.79 -5.15 22.62
C GLY A 123 22.58 -4.76 21.16
N ALA A 124 23.67 -4.76 20.41
CA ALA A 124 23.61 -4.56 18.96
C ALA A 124 23.14 -5.84 18.27
N ALA A 125 22.30 -5.68 17.25
CA ALA A 125 21.86 -6.79 16.41
C ALA A 125 21.66 -6.33 14.96
N ALA A 126 21.89 -7.22 14.00
CA ALA A 126 21.44 -7.02 12.63
C ALA A 126 19.96 -7.43 12.53
N VAL A 127 19.13 -6.50 12.06
CA VAL A 127 17.70 -6.71 11.92
C VAL A 127 17.30 -6.58 10.46
N PRO A 128 16.47 -7.53 9.94
CA PRO A 128 15.91 -7.43 8.60
C PRO A 128 14.79 -6.41 8.57
N TYR A 129 14.79 -5.57 7.54
CA TYR A 129 13.66 -4.71 7.17
C TYR A 129 13.19 -5.10 5.78
N GLY A 130 11.89 -5.20 5.60
CA GLY A 130 11.30 -5.44 4.28
C GLY A 130 10.66 -4.17 3.74
N ILE A 131 11.14 -3.68 2.61
CA ILE A 131 10.51 -2.55 1.91
C ILE A 131 9.72 -3.11 0.74
N PHE A 132 8.40 -2.89 0.75
CA PHE A 132 7.45 -3.34 -0.26
C PHE A 132 6.95 -2.15 -1.05
N ASN A 133 7.12 -2.18 -2.36
CA ASN A 133 6.64 -1.13 -3.25
C ASN A 133 5.38 -1.61 -3.99
N PHE A 134 4.33 -0.82 -3.93
CA PHE A 134 3.06 -1.06 -4.59
C PHE A 134 2.72 0.10 -5.52
N ARG A 135 2.31 -0.22 -6.75
CA ARG A 135 1.72 0.74 -7.67
C ARG A 135 0.20 0.67 -7.54
N TYR A 136 -0.44 1.81 -7.47
CA TYR A 136 -1.88 1.90 -7.56
C TYR A 136 -2.29 2.73 -8.78
N THR A 137 -3.42 2.36 -9.37
CA THR A 137 -4.10 3.11 -10.42
C THR A 137 -5.57 3.21 -10.03
N ALA A 138 -6.09 4.41 -9.86
CA ALA A 138 -7.49 4.69 -9.61
C ALA A 138 -8.09 5.39 -10.83
N VAL A 139 -9.16 4.84 -11.36
CA VAL A 139 -9.84 5.34 -12.55
C VAL A 139 -11.30 5.65 -12.21
N SER A 140 -11.77 6.80 -12.64
CA SER A 140 -13.14 7.27 -12.60
C SER A 140 -13.37 8.09 -13.87
N ASP A 141 -13.97 9.30 -13.78
CA ASP A 141 -13.94 10.35 -14.83
C ASP A 141 -12.51 10.87 -15.10
N GLU A 142 -11.62 10.68 -14.14
CA GLU A 142 -10.19 10.98 -14.23
C GLU A 142 -9.36 9.75 -13.79
N LYS A 143 -8.09 9.72 -14.21
CA LYS A 143 -7.12 8.69 -13.83
C LYS A 143 -6.09 9.28 -12.86
N THR A 144 -5.86 8.59 -11.75
CA THR A 144 -4.78 8.89 -10.79
C THR A 144 -3.95 7.64 -10.56
N GLU A 145 -2.65 7.77 -10.58
CA GLU A 145 -1.73 6.66 -10.28
C GLU A 145 -0.55 7.13 -9.44
N GLY A 146 0.05 6.19 -8.72
CA GLY A 146 1.20 6.48 -7.88
C GLY A 146 1.84 5.24 -7.29
N LEU A 147 2.89 5.47 -6.51
CA LEU A 147 3.64 4.45 -5.78
C LEU A 147 3.47 4.66 -4.27
N VAL A 148 3.33 3.55 -3.56
CA VAL A 148 3.33 3.50 -2.11
C VAL A 148 4.39 2.52 -1.66
N SER A 149 5.30 2.99 -0.78
CA SER A 149 6.34 2.17 -0.18
C SER A 149 6.02 1.91 1.28
N VAL A 150 6.04 0.66 1.69
CA VAL A 150 5.81 0.21 3.07
C VAL A 150 7.07 -0.46 3.57
N ALA A 151 7.66 0.06 4.65
CA ALA A 151 8.79 -0.57 5.32
C ALA A 151 8.35 -1.22 6.63
N LEU A 152 8.71 -2.48 6.81
CA LEU A 152 8.42 -3.27 8.00
C LEU A 152 9.70 -3.74 8.68
N ASN A 153 9.77 -3.61 9.99
CA ASN A 153 10.77 -4.33 10.78
C ASN A 153 10.43 -5.83 10.77
N GLY A 154 11.33 -6.68 10.26
CA GLY A 154 11.09 -8.12 10.12
C GLY A 154 11.05 -8.90 11.45
N ARG A 155 11.33 -8.27 12.58
CA ARG A 155 11.24 -8.86 13.93
C ARG A 155 9.94 -8.51 14.62
N SER A 156 9.48 -7.24 14.52
CA SER A 156 8.33 -6.72 15.25
C SER A 156 7.07 -6.57 14.39
N LEU A 157 7.19 -6.60 13.06
CA LEU A 157 6.16 -6.22 12.08
C LEU A 157 5.64 -4.79 12.24
N ALA A 158 6.33 -3.95 13.02
CA ALA A 158 6.04 -2.53 13.09
C ALA A 158 6.37 -1.87 11.75
N GLU A 159 5.54 -0.93 11.33
CA GLU A 159 5.82 -0.08 10.19
C GLU A 159 6.87 0.96 10.53
N VAL A 160 7.88 1.13 9.68
CA VAL A 160 8.96 2.09 9.84
C VAL A 160 9.11 2.91 8.55
N SER A 161 8.12 3.74 8.27
CA SER A 161 7.97 4.45 6.98
C SER A 161 9.21 5.24 6.57
N GLY A 162 9.91 5.87 7.52
CA GLY A 162 11.13 6.62 7.25
C GLY A 162 12.25 5.80 6.62
N VAL A 163 12.32 4.49 6.88
CA VAL A 163 13.33 3.60 6.29
C VAL A 163 13.13 3.48 4.78
N ALA A 164 11.89 3.39 4.30
CA ALA A 164 11.60 3.28 2.87
C ALA A 164 12.12 4.48 2.06
N HIS A 165 12.24 5.65 2.68
CA HIS A 165 12.63 6.89 2.02
C HIS A 165 14.10 7.25 2.20
N ARG A 166 14.77 6.72 3.21
CA ARG A 166 16.09 7.19 3.64
C ARG A 166 17.23 6.17 3.55
N TRP A 167 16.94 4.90 3.29
CA TRP A 167 17.96 3.85 3.26
C TRP A 167 19.10 4.13 2.26
N HIS A 168 18.82 4.81 1.16
CA HIS A 168 19.79 5.15 0.11
C HIS A 168 20.65 6.39 0.43
N GLU A 169 20.38 7.09 1.54
CA GLU A 169 21.17 8.25 2.00
C GLU A 169 22.47 7.83 2.70
N VAL A 170 22.63 6.54 3.02
CA VAL A 170 23.79 5.98 3.71
C VAL A 170 24.50 4.94 2.85
N GLU A 171 25.73 4.58 3.24
CA GLU A 171 26.47 3.53 2.55
C GLU A 171 25.75 2.19 2.67
N TRP A 172 25.70 1.46 1.58
CA TRP A 172 25.12 0.14 1.50
C TRP A 172 25.91 -0.76 0.56
N ARG A 173 25.83 -2.06 0.76
CA ARG A 173 26.33 -3.09 -0.17
C ARG A 173 25.22 -4.04 -0.57
N GLU A 174 25.28 -4.54 -1.78
CA GLU A 174 24.44 -5.65 -2.20
C GLU A 174 24.85 -6.93 -1.47
N ARG A 175 23.91 -7.69 -0.97
CA ARG A 175 24.17 -9.00 -0.40
C ARG A 175 24.27 -10.03 -1.51
N SER A 176 25.30 -10.89 -1.46
CA SER A 176 25.47 -11.94 -2.45
C SER A 176 24.31 -12.95 -2.42
N GLN A 177 24.14 -13.70 -3.51
CA GLN A 177 23.13 -14.76 -3.54
C GLN A 177 23.38 -15.84 -2.47
N GLU A 178 24.64 -16.10 -2.13
CA GLU A 178 25.02 -17.06 -1.08
C GLU A 178 24.65 -16.57 0.31
N GLU A 179 24.79 -15.27 0.57
CA GLU A 179 24.38 -14.66 1.84
C GLU A 179 22.86 -14.61 1.99
N GLY A 180 22.14 -14.45 0.86
CA GLY A 180 20.70 -14.31 0.84
C GLY A 180 20.15 -13.13 1.65
N PRO A 181 18.83 -12.94 1.70
CA PRO A 181 18.21 -11.96 2.58
C PRO A 181 18.32 -12.41 4.05
N LEU A 182 18.49 -11.45 4.96
CA LEU A 182 18.43 -11.74 6.40
C LEU A 182 17.02 -12.24 6.77
N ALA A 183 16.96 -13.37 7.48
CA ALA A 183 15.67 -14.01 7.78
C ALA A 183 14.80 -13.17 8.72
N SER A 184 13.54 -13.00 8.37
CA SER A 184 12.51 -12.45 9.25
C SER A 184 12.17 -13.43 10.39
N ALA A 185 11.68 -12.91 11.52
CA ALA A 185 11.12 -13.73 12.59
C ALA A 185 9.74 -14.31 12.24
N HIS A 186 9.14 -13.85 11.15
CA HIS A 186 7.78 -14.20 10.73
C HIS A 186 7.79 -14.87 9.35
N PRO A 187 6.82 -15.75 9.06
CA PRO A 187 6.63 -16.30 7.72
C PRO A 187 6.44 -15.19 6.67
N VAL A 188 7.03 -15.38 5.50
CA VAL A 188 6.97 -14.40 4.39
C VAL A 188 5.54 -13.98 4.07
N ALA A 189 4.59 -14.94 4.05
CA ALA A 189 3.18 -14.66 3.81
C ALA A 189 2.59 -13.69 4.84
N ALA A 190 2.93 -13.81 6.12
CA ALA A 190 2.45 -12.92 7.17
C ALA A 190 3.02 -11.49 7.02
N VAL A 191 4.31 -11.38 6.68
CA VAL A 191 4.97 -10.10 6.41
C VAL A 191 4.33 -9.42 5.21
N TYR A 192 4.14 -10.15 4.10
CA TYR A 192 3.50 -9.62 2.88
C TYR A 192 2.05 -9.20 3.13
N GLN A 193 1.24 -10.02 3.81
CA GLN A 193 -0.13 -9.65 4.17
C GLN A 193 -0.18 -8.39 5.03
N ARG A 194 0.79 -8.22 5.93
CA ARG A 194 0.91 -7.00 6.72
C ARG A 194 1.23 -5.80 5.85
N ALA A 195 2.19 -5.92 4.93
CA ALA A 195 2.53 -4.87 3.96
C ALA A 195 1.33 -4.47 3.08
N CYS A 196 0.56 -5.44 2.59
CA CYS A 196 -0.66 -5.17 1.80
C CYS A 196 -1.70 -4.37 2.58
N ARG A 197 -1.95 -4.72 3.85
CA ARG A 197 -2.91 -3.97 4.70
C ARG A 197 -2.48 -2.52 4.93
N LEU A 198 -1.19 -2.30 5.18
CA LEU A 198 -0.64 -0.96 5.34
C LEU A 198 -0.71 -0.17 4.03
N ALA A 199 -0.29 -0.78 2.91
CA ALA A 199 -0.39 -0.17 1.59
C ALA A 199 -1.82 0.25 1.25
N GLN A 200 -2.81 -0.60 1.53
CA GLN A 200 -4.23 -0.27 1.37
C GLN A 200 -4.64 0.95 2.20
N GLY A 201 -4.20 1.02 3.46
CA GLY A 201 -4.46 2.17 4.33
C GLY A 201 -3.81 3.47 3.82
N HIS A 202 -2.57 3.41 3.34
CA HIS A 202 -1.88 4.55 2.73
C HIS A 202 -2.57 5.01 1.44
N ILE A 203 -2.88 4.09 0.53
CA ILE A 203 -3.56 4.38 -0.73
C ILE A 203 -4.93 5.01 -0.47
N SER A 204 -5.71 4.48 0.48
CA SER A 204 -7.02 5.05 0.84
C SER A 204 -6.90 6.48 1.35
N ARG A 205 -5.87 6.80 2.13
CA ARG A 205 -5.61 8.18 2.59
C ARG A 205 -5.19 9.09 1.44
N THR A 206 -4.29 8.63 0.58
CA THR A 206 -3.83 9.39 -0.59
C THR A 206 -4.98 9.67 -1.56
N LEU A 207 -5.89 8.72 -1.75
CA LEU A 207 -7.04 8.88 -2.63
C LEU A 207 -8.21 9.64 -1.99
N SER A 208 -8.14 10.04 -0.71
CA SER A 208 -9.26 10.72 -0.03
C SER A 208 -9.66 12.03 -0.71
N GLU A 209 -8.70 12.87 -1.09
CA GLU A 209 -8.96 14.12 -1.80
C GLU A 209 -9.55 13.88 -3.20
N PHE A 210 -9.05 12.87 -3.90
CA PHE A 210 -9.59 12.42 -5.19
C PHE A 210 -11.06 12.00 -5.05
N HIS A 211 -11.41 11.20 -4.03
CA HIS A 211 -12.79 10.82 -3.74
C HIS A 211 -13.69 12.03 -3.46
N HIS A 212 -13.26 12.93 -2.57
CA HIS A 212 -14.05 14.13 -2.24
C HIS A 212 -14.22 15.08 -3.43
N SER A 213 -13.20 15.25 -4.27
CA SER A 213 -13.30 16.07 -5.49
C SER A 213 -14.34 15.50 -6.45
N ARG A 214 -14.29 14.18 -6.67
CA ARG A 214 -15.24 13.46 -7.50
C ARG A 214 -16.67 13.56 -6.96
N GLU A 215 -16.88 13.32 -5.64
CA GLU A 215 -18.21 13.43 -5.01
C GLU A 215 -18.85 14.80 -5.21
N ARG A 216 -18.03 15.87 -5.06
CA ARG A 216 -18.51 17.23 -5.32
C ARG A 216 -18.90 17.47 -6.78
N ARG A 217 -18.15 16.86 -7.75
CA ARG A 217 -18.49 16.95 -9.18
C ARG A 217 -19.77 16.20 -9.49
N LEU A 218 -19.87 14.95 -9.06
CA LEU A 218 -21.06 14.12 -9.20
C LEU A 218 -22.31 14.82 -8.64
N GLY A 219 -22.21 15.36 -7.41
CA GLY A 219 -23.31 16.08 -6.80
C GLY A 219 -23.80 17.27 -7.62
N ARG A 220 -22.88 18.07 -8.18
CA ARG A 220 -23.24 19.20 -9.07
C ARG A 220 -23.91 18.76 -10.36
N ASP A 221 -23.41 17.68 -10.97
CA ASP A 221 -23.97 17.18 -12.23
C ASP A 221 -25.35 16.54 -12.01
N ILE A 222 -25.54 15.80 -10.90
CA ILE A 222 -26.86 15.30 -10.51
C ILE A 222 -27.84 16.47 -10.27
N GLN A 223 -27.42 17.51 -9.56
CA GLN A 223 -28.25 18.67 -9.31
C GLN A 223 -28.69 19.34 -10.61
N ARG A 224 -27.78 19.52 -11.57
CA ARG A 224 -28.13 20.08 -12.90
C ARG A 224 -29.15 19.24 -13.65
N LEU A 225 -29.01 17.90 -13.62
CA LEU A 225 -29.99 17.00 -14.22
C LEU A 225 -31.35 17.10 -13.52
N GLN A 226 -31.37 17.16 -12.19
CA GLN A 226 -32.59 17.33 -11.40
C GLN A 226 -33.30 18.65 -11.74
N GLU A 227 -32.56 19.76 -11.78
CA GLU A 227 -33.10 21.07 -12.16
C GLU A 227 -33.74 21.04 -13.54
N TYR A 228 -33.11 20.41 -14.53
CA TYR A 228 -33.60 20.29 -15.89
C TYR A 228 -34.84 19.39 -15.99
N TYR A 229 -34.73 18.12 -15.59
CA TYR A 229 -35.82 17.16 -15.81
C TYR A 229 -37.04 17.38 -14.88
N LEU A 230 -36.81 17.71 -13.61
CA LEU A 230 -37.89 18.04 -12.67
C LEU A 230 -38.52 19.41 -13.03
N GLY A 231 -37.74 20.34 -13.57
CA GLY A 231 -38.25 21.61 -14.15
C GLY A 231 -39.21 21.33 -15.30
N MET A 232 -38.79 20.49 -16.25
CA MET A 232 -39.62 20.07 -17.39
C MET A 232 -40.93 19.38 -16.93
N ALA A 233 -40.84 18.43 -16.00
CA ALA A 233 -42.03 17.75 -15.48
C ALA A 233 -42.98 18.71 -14.78
N ARG A 234 -42.44 19.67 -13.98
CA ARG A 234 -43.27 20.72 -13.35
C ARG A 234 -43.97 21.65 -14.36
N GLU A 235 -43.25 22.06 -15.42
CA GLU A 235 -43.85 22.88 -16.48
C GLU A 235 -44.97 22.17 -17.22
N ILE A 236 -44.81 20.88 -17.53
CA ILE A 236 -45.84 20.06 -18.17
C ILE A 236 -47.08 20.01 -17.28
N ARG A 237 -46.92 19.69 -15.98
CA ARG A 237 -48.05 19.64 -15.03
C ARG A 237 -48.71 21.00 -14.81
N ALA A 238 -47.93 22.08 -14.79
CA ALA A 238 -48.49 23.44 -14.69
C ALA A 238 -49.30 23.84 -15.92
N ARG A 239 -48.89 23.45 -17.15
CA ARG A 239 -49.68 23.65 -18.40
C ARG A 239 -50.94 22.83 -18.36
N LEU A 240 -50.92 21.60 -17.88
CA LEU A 240 -52.08 20.72 -17.76
C LEU A 240 -53.15 21.36 -16.89
N GLN A 241 -52.74 21.92 -15.72
CA GLN A 241 -53.66 22.64 -14.83
C GLN A 241 -54.21 23.92 -15.44
N LYS A 242 -53.36 24.76 -16.08
CA LYS A 242 -53.79 26.03 -16.67
C LYS A 242 -54.79 25.86 -17.84
N LYS A 243 -54.63 24.82 -18.65
CA LYS A 243 -55.48 24.55 -19.82
C LYS A 243 -56.78 23.78 -19.49
N GLY A 244 -56.91 23.28 -18.25
CA GLY A 244 -58.04 22.47 -17.83
C GLY A 244 -58.21 21.19 -18.66
N LEU A 245 -57.07 20.60 -19.13
CA LEU A 245 -57.10 19.38 -19.94
C LEU A 245 -57.67 18.21 -19.12
N SER A 246 -58.52 17.41 -19.79
CA SER A 246 -59.14 16.23 -19.16
C SER A 246 -59.16 15.05 -20.13
N GLY A 247 -59.40 13.85 -19.62
CA GLY A 247 -59.44 12.64 -20.41
C GLY A 247 -58.09 12.23 -21.00
N GLU A 248 -58.09 11.70 -22.23
CA GLU A 248 -56.90 11.17 -22.90
C GLU A 248 -55.76 12.21 -23.07
N GLU A 249 -56.07 13.49 -23.24
CA GLU A 249 -55.03 14.52 -23.38
C GLU A 249 -54.29 14.77 -22.06
N ALA A 250 -55.00 14.75 -20.93
CA ALA A 250 -54.39 14.86 -19.63
C ALA A 250 -53.49 13.68 -19.31
N GLU A 251 -53.93 12.45 -19.66
CA GLU A 251 -53.12 11.22 -19.48
C GLU A 251 -51.84 11.24 -20.34
N ARG A 252 -51.91 11.74 -21.56
CA ARG A 252 -50.76 11.88 -22.46
C ARG A 252 -49.73 12.87 -21.92
N GLU A 253 -50.16 14.01 -21.38
CA GLU A 253 -49.25 15.01 -20.79
C GLU A 253 -48.63 14.49 -19.48
N GLU A 254 -49.40 13.82 -18.61
CA GLU A 254 -48.84 13.18 -17.39
C GLU A 254 -47.85 12.06 -17.73
N ALA A 255 -48.12 11.28 -18.78
CA ALA A 255 -47.18 10.27 -19.26
C ALA A 255 -45.85 10.88 -19.74
N LYS A 256 -45.88 12.10 -20.34
CA LYS A 256 -44.63 12.84 -20.68
C LYS A 256 -43.89 13.32 -19.45
N ALA A 257 -44.58 13.83 -18.43
CA ALA A 257 -43.94 14.23 -17.17
C ALA A 257 -43.29 13.03 -16.46
N ALA A 258 -44.01 11.91 -16.41
CA ALA A 258 -43.47 10.66 -15.86
C ALA A 258 -42.31 10.09 -16.69
N ALA A 259 -42.30 10.29 -18.01
CA ALA A 259 -41.17 9.91 -18.87
C ALA A 259 -39.93 10.75 -18.56
N ALA A 260 -40.06 12.07 -18.33
CA ALA A 260 -38.95 12.92 -17.93
C ALA A 260 -38.35 12.50 -16.57
N GLU A 261 -39.20 12.15 -15.61
CA GLU A 261 -38.73 11.64 -14.30
C GLU A 261 -38.01 10.30 -14.42
N ARG A 262 -38.48 9.39 -15.27
CA ARG A 262 -37.78 8.13 -15.57
C ARG A 262 -36.43 8.35 -16.23
N GLU A 263 -36.37 9.26 -17.20
CA GLU A 263 -35.13 9.63 -17.89
C GLU A 263 -34.10 10.21 -16.89
N LEU A 264 -34.54 11.05 -15.94
CA LEU A 264 -33.70 11.53 -14.86
C LEU A 264 -33.04 10.37 -14.08
N GLN A 265 -33.82 9.35 -13.70
CA GLN A 265 -33.32 8.21 -12.97
C GLN A 265 -32.25 7.42 -13.76
N ILE A 266 -32.47 7.26 -15.06
CA ILE A 266 -31.51 6.61 -15.96
C ILE A 266 -30.22 7.43 -16.02
N LYS A 267 -30.33 8.75 -16.28
CA LYS A 267 -29.15 9.64 -16.36
C LYS A 267 -28.38 9.76 -15.06
N VAL A 268 -29.06 9.71 -13.91
CA VAL A 268 -28.37 9.68 -12.60
C VAL A 268 -27.57 8.40 -12.44
N ARG A 269 -28.11 7.24 -12.80
CA ARG A 269 -27.36 5.97 -12.76
C ARG A 269 -26.16 5.99 -13.70
N ASP A 270 -26.34 6.49 -14.94
CA ASP A 270 -25.23 6.61 -15.89
C ASP A 270 -24.11 7.49 -15.32
N LEU A 271 -24.45 8.58 -14.59
CA LEU A 271 -23.47 9.43 -13.92
C LEU A 271 -22.79 8.70 -12.75
N GLU A 272 -23.54 7.99 -11.91
CA GLU A 272 -23.00 7.20 -10.81
C GLU A 272 -22.01 6.17 -11.31
N ASP A 273 -22.34 5.47 -12.40
CA ASP A 273 -21.45 4.49 -13.04
C ASP A 273 -20.20 5.14 -13.64
N LYS A 274 -20.36 6.30 -14.30
CA LYS A 274 -19.25 7.07 -14.87
C LYS A 274 -18.27 7.56 -13.79
N TYR A 275 -18.81 8.01 -12.66
CA TYR A 275 -18.02 8.51 -11.52
C TYR A 275 -17.60 7.39 -10.54
N ALA A 276 -17.96 6.13 -10.80
CA ALA A 276 -17.53 5.01 -9.98
C ALA A 276 -16.00 4.87 -9.98
N VAL A 277 -15.38 4.83 -8.81
CA VAL A 277 -13.92 4.66 -8.68
C VAL A 277 -13.57 3.18 -8.74
N ARG A 278 -12.70 2.84 -9.67
CA ARG A 278 -12.07 1.52 -9.76
C ARG A 278 -10.60 1.67 -9.43
N ALA A 279 -10.16 1.06 -8.32
CA ALA A 279 -8.76 1.08 -7.92
C ALA A 279 -8.14 -0.31 -8.11
N GLN A 280 -6.98 -0.33 -8.77
CA GLN A 280 -6.15 -1.51 -8.92
C GLN A 280 -4.83 -1.27 -8.20
N VAL A 281 -4.38 -2.26 -7.44
CA VAL A 281 -3.09 -2.23 -6.74
C VAL A 281 -2.27 -3.41 -7.20
N SER A 282 -1.03 -3.16 -7.60
CA SER A 282 -0.07 -4.19 -8.00
C SER A 282 1.21 -4.11 -7.18
N PHE A 283 1.73 -5.24 -6.79
CA PHE A 283 3.05 -5.36 -6.20
C PHE A 283 4.12 -5.11 -7.27
N VAL A 284 5.12 -4.28 -6.95
CA VAL A 284 6.19 -3.90 -7.90
C VAL A 284 7.52 -4.53 -7.50
N SER A 285 7.94 -4.33 -6.24
CA SER A 285 9.26 -4.80 -5.81
C SER A 285 9.33 -5.00 -4.29
N PHE A 286 10.28 -5.84 -3.90
CA PHE A 286 10.64 -6.07 -2.51
C PHE A 286 12.14 -5.86 -2.33
N LEU A 287 12.51 -5.04 -1.34
CA LEU A 287 13.88 -4.87 -0.90
C LEU A 287 14.04 -5.42 0.51
N SER A 288 14.88 -6.44 0.65
CA SER A 288 15.35 -6.92 1.95
C SER A 288 16.55 -6.08 2.40
N LEU A 289 16.40 -5.37 3.49
CA LEU A 289 17.40 -4.48 4.03
C LEU A 289 17.91 -5.04 5.37
N ALA A 290 19.20 -5.37 5.46
CA ALA A 290 19.85 -5.69 6.72
C ALA A 290 20.42 -4.41 7.34
N MET A 291 20.06 -4.12 8.59
CA MET A 291 20.51 -2.91 9.27
C MET A 291 20.97 -3.21 10.70
N PRO A 292 22.15 -2.72 11.13
CA PRO A 292 22.55 -2.78 12.52
C PRO A 292 21.69 -1.83 13.36
N VAL A 293 21.12 -2.34 14.44
CA VAL A 293 20.27 -1.58 15.38
C VAL A 293 20.66 -1.88 16.82
N LEU A 294 20.34 -0.97 17.75
CA LEU A 294 20.38 -1.30 19.16
C LEU A 294 19.05 -1.93 19.55
N THR A 295 19.10 -3.13 20.12
CA THR A 295 17.95 -3.81 20.70
C THR A 295 17.94 -3.66 22.21
N ALA A 296 16.76 -3.56 22.80
CA ALA A 296 16.57 -3.55 24.24
C ALA A 296 15.44 -4.50 24.64
N CYS A 297 15.70 -5.37 25.59
CA CYS A 297 14.72 -6.31 26.12
C CYS A 297 14.17 -5.79 27.45
N VAL A 298 12.84 -5.78 27.57
CA VAL A 298 12.12 -5.41 28.78
C VAL A 298 11.14 -6.51 29.12
N SER A 299 11.21 -7.03 30.35
CA SER A 299 10.24 -7.98 30.89
C SER A 299 9.05 -7.24 31.50
N TYR A 300 7.87 -7.45 30.94
CA TYR A 300 6.63 -6.87 31.45
C TYR A 300 5.84 -7.89 32.26
N GLN A 301 5.48 -7.50 33.47
CA GLN A 301 4.60 -8.28 34.33
C GLN A 301 3.16 -7.78 34.26
N ARG A 302 2.25 -8.69 33.93
CA ARG A 302 0.82 -8.48 34.01
C ARG A 302 0.20 -9.53 34.92
N ARG A 303 -0.31 -9.13 36.09
CA ARG A 303 -0.74 -10.05 37.16
C ARG A 303 0.41 -10.99 37.57
N GLN A 304 0.27 -12.29 37.34
CA GLN A 304 1.28 -13.31 37.63
C GLN A 304 2.05 -13.78 36.40
N ALA A 305 1.69 -13.28 35.22
CA ALA A 305 2.31 -13.66 33.96
C ALA A 305 3.34 -12.63 33.51
N PHE A 306 4.37 -13.09 32.80
CA PHE A 306 5.46 -12.27 32.28
C PHE A 306 5.55 -12.41 30.77
N ARG A 307 5.92 -11.34 30.13
CA ARG A 307 6.23 -11.32 28.69
C ARG A 307 7.43 -10.40 28.44
N GLU A 308 8.42 -10.91 27.73
CA GLU A 308 9.52 -10.10 27.23
C GLU A 308 9.14 -9.45 25.91
N LEU A 309 9.42 -8.16 25.79
CA LEU A 309 9.28 -7.38 24.57
C LEU A 309 10.65 -6.82 24.19
N THR A 310 10.97 -6.94 22.91
CA THR A 310 12.19 -6.37 22.33
C THR A 310 11.83 -5.06 21.64
N PHE A 311 12.52 -4.01 21.99
CA PHE A 311 12.46 -2.68 21.41
C PHE A 311 13.65 -2.46 20.50
N PHE A 312 13.45 -1.71 19.42
CA PHE A 312 14.46 -1.47 18.40
C PHE A 312 14.74 0.03 18.30
N TRP A 313 15.98 0.43 18.52
CA TRP A 313 16.43 1.77 18.20
C TRP A 313 16.98 1.77 16.79
N ASN A 314 16.29 2.45 15.89
CA ASN A 314 16.61 2.52 14.49
C ASN A 314 17.83 3.43 14.28
N SER A 315 18.95 2.86 13.82
CA SER A 315 20.21 3.59 13.66
C SER A 315 20.18 4.57 12.47
N LEU A 316 19.32 4.32 11.45
CA LEU A 316 19.13 5.22 10.31
C LEU A 316 18.27 6.43 10.69
N LEU A 317 17.16 6.19 11.39
CA LEU A 317 16.22 7.25 11.79
C LEU A 317 16.61 7.93 13.10
N LYS A 318 17.50 7.31 13.90
CA LYS A 318 17.95 7.77 15.23
C LYS A 318 16.80 7.89 16.24
N GLU A 319 15.85 6.98 16.18
CA GLU A 319 14.68 6.94 17.06
C GLU A 319 14.30 5.51 17.45
N TRP A 320 13.51 5.37 18.53
CA TRP A 320 12.91 4.11 18.92
C TRP A 320 11.70 3.82 18.04
N GLU A 321 11.63 2.61 17.51
CA GLU A 321 10.50 2.14 16.73
C GLU A 321 9.30 1.84 17.63
N ALA A 322 8.11 2.18 17.19
CA ALA A 322 6.86 1.84 17.88
C ALA A 322 6.64 0.32 17.93
N LEU A 323 5.81 -0.13 18.87
CA LEU A 323 5.31 -1.51 18.88
C LEU A 323 4.15 -1.66 17.88
N ALA A 324 4.09 -2.79 17.20
CA ALA A 324 2.91 -3.15 16.41
C ALA A 324 1.82 -3.74 17.34
N CYS A 325 0.62 -3.22 17.26
CA CYS A 325 -0.53 -3.82 17.92
C CYS A 325 -0.85 -5.19 17.32
N GLU A 326 -0.85 -6.26 18.12
CA GLU A 326 -1.09 -7.62 17.63
C GLU A 326 -2.54 -7.88 17.19
N ALA A 327 -3.46 -6.94 17.43
CA ALA A 327 -4.84 -7.05 16.97
C ALA A 327 -5.08 -6.34 15.62
N CYS A 328 -4.71 -5.05 15.49
CA CYS A 328 -4.94 -4.28 14.27
C CYS A 328 -3.67 -4.01 13.46
N GLY A 329 -2.49 -4.20 14.09
CA GLY A 329 -1.20 -3.94 13.51
C GLY A 329 -0.76 -2.48 13.57
N GLU A 330 -1.58 -1.52 14.00
CA GLU A 330 -1.19 -0.12 14.13
C GLU A 330 -0.03 0.07 15.10
N ASN A 331 0.84 1.01 14.77
CA ASN A 331 1.96 1.37 15.62
C ASN A 331 1.48 2.07 16.90
N THR A 332 2.08 1.71 18.03
CA THR A 332 1.73 2.29 19.33
C THR A 332 2.93 2.38 20.26
N PHE A 333 3.02 3.47 21.02
CA PHE A 333 3.93 3.64 22.15
C PHE A 333 3.24 3.39 23.49
N ALA A 334 1.93 3.69 23.57
CA ALA A 334 1.10 3.38 24.71
C ALA A 334 0.29 2.10 24.45
N PHE A 335 0.50 1.06 25.25
CA PHE A 335 -0.05 -0.25 24.99
C PHE A 335 -0.62 -0.92 26.25
N SER A 336 -1.45 -1.93 26.04
CA SER A 336 -1.94 -2.82 27.09
C SER A 336 -1.54 -4.25 26.81
N LEU A 337 -1.23 -5.03 27.83
CA LEU A 337 -1.09 -6.47 27.75
C LEU A 337 -2.41 -7.15 28.12
N CYS A 338 -2.91 -8.06 27.28
CA CYS A 338 -4.15 -8.76 27.57
C CYS A 338 -3.94 -9.84 28.65
N ASP A 339 -5.02 -10.17 29.36
CA ASP A 339 -4.94 -11.12 30.49
C ASP A 339 -4.81 -12.58 30.07
N GLU A 340 -5.12 -12.94 28.82
CA GLU A 340 -5.17 -14.32 28.34
C GLU A 340 -3.83 -14.77 27.76
N LYS A 341 -3.33 -14.05 26.74
CA LYS A 341 -2.12 -14.42 25.98
C LYS A 341 -1.05 -13.33 26.01
N LEU A 342 -1.22 -12.30 26.83
CA LEU A 342 -0.33 -11.14 26.93
C LEU A 342 -0.13 -10.41 25.60
N HIS A 343 -1.11 -10.42 24.68
CA HIS A 343 -1.00 -9.67 23.44
C HIS A 343 -0.76 -8.18 23.71
N VAL A 344 0.15 -7.59 22.94
CA VAL A 344 0.35 -6.14 22.88
C VAL A 344 -0.80 -5.53 22.10
N THR A 345 -1.59 -4.66 22.72
CA THR A 345 -2.75 -4.04 22.09
C THR A 345 -2.76 -2.53 22.29
N CYS A 346 -3.09 -1.77 21.25
CA CYS A 346 -3.34 -0.33 21.34
C CYS A 346 -4.65 -0.04 22.09
N ALA A 347 -4.88 1.22 22.45
CA ALA A 347 -6.06 1.63 23.18
C ALA A 347 -7.39 1.25 22.49
N PRO A 348 -7.58 1.45 21.16
CA PRO A 348 -8.78 1.00 20.46
C PRO A 348 -9.02 -0.51 20.50
N CYS A 349 -7.96 -1.34 20.52
CA CYS A 349 -8.05 -2.80 20.54
C CYS A 349 -8.18 -3.40 21.96
N SER A 350 -7.95 -2.60 22.99
CA SER A 350 -8.14 -2.94 24.41
C SER A 350 -9.22 -2.08 25.07
N ARG A 351 -10.31 -1.80 24.34
CA ARG A 351 -11.41 -0.95 24.82
C ARG A 351 -12.41 -1.72 25.70
N PRO A 352 -13.15 -1.03 26.59
CA PRO A 352 -14.25 -1.62 27.30
C PRO A 352 -15.42 -1.96 26.35
N CYS A 353 -16.09 -3.06 26.61
CA CYS A 353 -17.29 -3.42 25.89
C CYS A 353 -18.41 -2.40 26.13
N SER A 354 -19.06 -1.92 25.07
CA SER A 354 -20.18 -0.97 25.16
C SER A 354 -21.41 -1.52 25.87
N LEU A 355 -21.56 -2.86 25.96
CA LEU A 355 -22.72 -3.51 26.59
C LEU A 355 -22.51 -3.83 28.06
N CYS A 356 -21.30 -4.30 28.46
CA CYS A 356 -21.06 -4.78 29.83
C CYS A 356 -19.89 -4.09 30.53
N GLY A 357 -19.22 -3.13 29.91
CA GLY A 357 -18.09 -2.38 30.47
C GLY A 357 -16.80 -3.18 30.66
N ARG A 358 -16.80 -4.50 30.46
CA ARG A 358 -15.59 -5.34 30.60
C ARG A 358 -14.61 -5.07 29.47
N ARG A 359 -13.34 -4.86 29.80
CA ARG A 359 -12.27 -4.76 28.81
C ARG A 359 -11.97 -6.15 28.24
N PHE A 360 -11.76 -6.23 26.94
CA PHE A 360 -11.37 -7.45 26.25
C PHE A 360 -10.34 -7.15 25.15
N CYS A 361 -9.59 -8.17 24.75
CA CYS A 361 -8.57 -8.09 23.71
C CYS A 361 -9.17 -8.46 22.37
N SER A 362 -9.09 -7.58 21.39
CA SER A 362 -9.57 -7.86 20.01
C SER A 362 -8.74 -8.93 19.28
N ALA A 363 -7.49 -9.17 19.71
CA ALA A 363 -6.68 -10.28 19.14
C ALA A 363 -7.16 -11.66 19.64
N CYS A 364 -7.58 -11.77 20.91
CA CYS A 364 -8.17 -13.01 21.45
C CYS A 364 -9.61 -13.20 20.98
N HIS A 365 -10.37 -12.12 20.86
CA HIS A 365 -11.81 -12.10 20.62
C HIS A 365 -12.17 -11.16 19.49
N SER A 366 -11.83 -11.55 18.26
CA SER A 366 -12.09 -10.74 17.05
C SER A 366 -13.58 -10.49 16.78
N GLN A 367 -14.45 -11.38 17.24
CA GLN A 367 -15.90 -11.31 17.08
C GLN A 367 -16.62 -10.45 18.15
N GLY A 368 -15.88 -9.91 19.12
CA GLY A 368 -16.43 -9.06 20.19
C GLY A 368 -16.26 -9.61 21.60
N CYS A 369 -16.89 -8.97 22.58
CA CYS A 369 -16.73 -9.30 23.98
C CYS A 369 -17.20 -10.73 24.30
N PRO A 370 -16.35 -11.60 24.88
CA PRO A 370 -16.70 -12.99 25.16
C PRO A 370 -17.85 -13.11 26.19
N ALA A 371 -17.91 -12.20 27.15
CA ALA A 371 -18.99 -12.17 28.17
C ALA A 371 -20.37 -11.85 27.56
N CYS A 372 -20.43 -11.05 26.49
CA CYS A 372 -21.68 -10.72 25.80
C CYS A 372 -22.03 -11.68 24.69
N ALA A 373 -21.04 -12.31 24.05
CA ALA A 373 -21.27 -13.29 22.99
C ALA A 373 -21.98 -14.52 23.51
N SER A 374 -21.61 -15.00 24.71
CA SER A 374 -22.29 -16.12 25.38
C SER A 374 -23.74 -15.82 25.72
N VAL A 375 -24.07 -14.60 26.14
CA VAL A 375 -25.44 -14.18 26.46
C VAL A 375 -26.30 -14.09 25.18
N LYS A 376 -25.77 -13.59 24.08
CA LYS A 376 -26.49 -13.54 22.79
C LYS A 376 -26.80 -14.93 22.26
N GLN A 377 -25.85 -15.86 22.37
CA GLN A 377 -26.05 -17.25 21.93
C GLN A 377 -27.11 -17.98 22.78
N VAL A 378 -27.17 -17.70 24.08
CA VAL A 378 -28.21 -18.26 24.98
C VAL A 378 -29.57 -17.71 24.61
N LYS A 379 -29.73 -16.37 24.42
CA LYS A 379 -30.99 -15.75 23.99
C LYS A 379 -31.46 -16.27 22.63
N GLN A 380 -30.61 -16.37 21.64
CA GLN A 380 -30.98 -16.93 20.33
C GLN A 380 -31.37 -18.42 20.39
N LYS A 381 -30.76 -19.22 21.27
CA LYS A 381 -31.17 -20.60 21.50
C LYS A 381 -32.51 -20.70 22.22
N GLN A 382 -32.82 -19.79 23.14
CA GLN A 382 -34.11 -19.72 23.79
C GLN A 382 -35.24 -19.27 22.86
N GLU A 383 -35.02 -18.24 22.06
CA GLU A 383 -35.97 -17.78 21.02
C GLU A 383 -36.26 -18.86 19.97
N ARG A 384 -35.27 -19.63 19.55
CA ARG A 384 -35.46 -20.80 18.63
C ARG A 384 -36.19 -21.98 19.29
N ARG A 385 -36.20 -22.07 20.63
CA ARG A 385 -36.97 -23.09 21.38
C ARG A 385 -38.40 -22.68 21.64
N ILE A 386 -38.72 -21.39 21.68
CA ILE A 386 -40.08 -20.88 21.89
C ILE A 386 -40.86 -20.86 20.54
N ASN A 387 -40.13 -20.75 19.41
CA ASN A 387 -40.73 -20.74 18.05
C ASN A 387 -40.78 -22.14 17.38
N ARG A 388 -40.59 -23.22 18.14
CA ARG A 388 -40.86 -24.61 17.77
C ARG A 388 -41.95 -25.19 18.66
#